data_394f593af0c2ca58e4fb764e60aa8a72
#
_entry.id   394f593af0c2ca58e4fb764e60aa8a72
#
_cell.length_a   1.000
_cell.length_b   1.000
_cell.length_c   1.000
_cell.angle_alpha   90.00
_cell.angle_beta   90.00
_cell.angle_gamma   90.00
#
_symmetry.space_group_name_H-M   'P 1'
#
loop_
_entity.id
_entity.type
_entity.pdbx_description
1 polymer ?
#
loop_
_entity_poly.entity_id
_entity_poly.type
_entity_poly.pdbx_seq_one_letter_code
_entity_poly.pdbx_strand_id
1 'polypeptide(L)'
;MTRRTPDQYDWGTLEFDETLLDLHYTPHGFRTIKFTVIHHMTVVDRDGNGPDTLDACFNIWQDREASAHYGVDHDKVRQYVYDSDIAWATANANGNNHGISIEHANSTGAPDWRVDPETMETGAKLVAHLHKFYRLGRPEIGVNVFRHMDFFATGCPGPFLGGSQYHNYVN
;
A
#
# COMPACT_ATOMS: atom_id res chain seq x y z
N MET A 1 -10.31 -2.05 -18.03
CA MET A 1 -10.12 -0.82 -17.24
C MET A 1 -8.96 -0.07 -17.86
N THR A 2 -9.10 1.22 -18.09
CA THR A 2 -7.98 2.04 -18.52
C THR A 2 -6.97 2.10 -17.38
N ARG A 3 -5.68 2.00 -17.68
CA ARG A 3 -4.62 2.26 -16.70
C ARG A 3 -4.84 3.65 -16.12
N ARG A 4 -4.75 3.78 -14.81
CA ARG A 4 -4.86 5.06 -14.15
C ARG A 4 -3.49 5.72 -14.12
N THR A 5 -3.46 6.99 -14.43
CA THR A 5 -2.26 7.81 -14.45
C THR A 5 -2.29 8.79 -13.26
N PRO A 6 -1.14 9.34 -12.84
CA PRO A 6 -1.07 10.28 -11.71
C PRO A 6 -2.06 11.45 -11.79
N ASP A 7 -2.31 11.99 -12.98
CA ASP A 7 -3.23 13.11 -13.22
C ASP A 7 -4.71 12.76 -13.01
N GLN A 8 -5.06 11.48 -12.90
CA GLN A 8 -6.42 11.01 -12.61
C GLN A 8 -6.76 11.04 -11.10
N TYR A 9 -5.78 11.37 -10.25
CA TYR A 9 -5.97 11.58 -8.83
C TYR A 9 -5.94 13.07 -8.50
N ASP A 10 -6.70 13.44 -7.48
CA ASP A 10 -6.56 14.71 -6.81
C ASP A 10 -5.62 14.53 -5.59
N TRP A 11 -4.32 14.52 -5.85
CA TRP A 11 -3.32 14.29 -4.82
C TRP A 11 -3.11 15.50 -3.90
N GLY A 12 -3.63 16.67 -4.27
CA GLY A 12 -3.35 17.91 -3.57
C GLY A 12 -1.87 18.24 -3.58
N THR A 13 -1.22 18.20 -2.41
CA THR A 13 0.22 18.46 -2.26
C THR A 13 1.07 17.18 -2.23
N LEU A 14 0.47 15.99 -2.42
CA LEU A 14 1.21 14.74 -2.39
C LEU A 14 2.11 14.58 -3.61
N GLU A 15 3.34 14.15 -3.39
CA GLU A 15 4.25 13.73 -4.45
C GLU A 15 3.85 12.32 -4.91
N PHE A 16 3.77 12.12 -6.23
CA PHE A 16 3.42 10.83 -6.83
C PHE A 16 4.40 10.48 -7.93
N ASP A 17 4.90 9.25 -7.93
CA ASP A 17 5.71 8.71 -9.01
C ASP A 17 5.29 7.28 -9.41
N GLU A 18 5.80 6.82 -10.54
CA GLU A 18 5.70 5.44 -11.01
C GLU A 18 7.12 4.85 -11.14
N THR A 19 7.35 3.72 -10.45
CA THR A 19 8.53 2.88 -10.67
C THR A 19 8.03 1.44 -10.78
N LEU A 20 7.58 1.10 -12.00
CA LEU A 20 6.85 -0.14 -12.23
C LEU A 20 7.79 -1.35 -12.25
N LEU A 21 7.33 -2.43 -11.62
CA LEU A 21 7.97 -3.74 -11.68
C LEU A 21 7.72 -4.41 -13.03
N ASP A 22 8.73 -5.12 -13.54
CA ASP A 22 8.64 -5.94 -14.74
C ASP A 22 8.35 -7.43 -14.40
N LEU A 23 8.36 -7.79 -13.10
CA LEU A 23 8.22 -9.17 -12.61
C LEU A 23 7.47 -9.20 -11.27
N HIS A 24 7.17 -10.41 -10.81
CA HIS A 24 6.53 -10.72 -9.51
C HIS A 24 5.14 -10.08 -9.33
N TYR A 25 4.41 -9.97 -10.43
CA TYR A 25 2.98 -9.67 -10.46
C TYR A 25 2.32 -10.46 -11.59
N THR A 26 1.01 -10.49 -11.63
CA THR A 26 0.26 -11.14 -12.71
C THR A 26 -0.39 -10.09 -13.59
N PRO A 27 0.05 -9.91 -14.85
CA PRO A 27 -0.65 -9.07 -15.81
C PRO A 27 -2.08 -9.58 -16.01
N HIS A 28 -3.06 -8.73 -15.77
CA HIS A 28 -4.47 -9.10 -15.88
C HIS A 28 -5.27 -8.16 -16.80
N GLY A 29 -4.90 -6.87 -16.79
CA GLY A 29 -5.51 -5.84 -17.63
C GLY A 29 -6.93 -5.42 -17.22
N PHE A 30 -7.65 -6.25 -16.48
CA PHE A 30 -8.98 -5.96 -15.92
C PHE A 30 -9.27 -6.85 -14.73
N ARG A 31 -9.64 -6.25 -13.60
CA ARG A 31 -10.10 -6.96 -12.41
C ARG A 31 -11.12 -6.14 -11.62
N THR A 32 -11.90 -6.80 -10.79
CA THR A 32 -12.84 -6.12 -9.90
C THR A 32 -12.15 -5.82 -8.57
N ILE A 33 -11.90 -4.54 -8.31
CA ILE A 33 -11.36 -4.07 -7.03
C ILE A 33 -12.51 -3.92 -6.04
N LYS A 34 -12.33 -4.44 -4.83
CA LYS A 34 -13.35 -4.47 -3.77
C LYS A 34 -12.90 -3.82 -2.48
N PHE A 35 -11.59 -3.73 -2.22
CA PHE A 35 -11.03 -3.25 -0.96
C PHE A 35 -9.56 -2.83 -1.11
N THR A 36 -9.06 -2.16 -0.09
CA THR A 36 -7.63 -1.89 0.10
C THR A 36 -7.04 -2.78 1.18
N VAL A 37 -5.76 -3.13 1.05
CA VAL A 37 -5.01 -3.94 2.03
C VAL A 37 -3.81 -3.15 2.51
N ILE A 38 -3.69 -3.03 3.82
CA ILE A 38 -2.66 -2.26 4.49
C ILE A 38 -1.50 -3.17 4.89
N HIS A 39 -0.29 -2.76 4.50
CA HIS A 39 0.98 -3.42 4.80
C HIS A 39 1.96 -2.43 5.41
N HIS A 40 3.05 -2.93 5.99
CA HIS A 40 4.23 -2.16 6.33
C HIS A 40 5.48 -2.77 5.69
N MET A 41 6.40 -1.91 5.24
CA MET A 41 7.56 -2.31 4.42
C MET A 41 8.59 -3.14 5.17
N THR A 42 8.64 -3.05 6.51
CA THR A 42 9.78 -3.51 7.32
C THR A 42 11.13 -2.86 6.88
N VAL A 43 11.07 -1.84 6.08
CA VAL A 43 12.18 -0.94 5.75
C VAL A 43 12.00 0.33 6.56
N VAL A 44 13.07 0.76 7.23
CA VAL A 44 13.02 1.89 8.16
C VAL A 44 13.61 3.12 7.49
N ASP A 45 12.79 4.15 7.33
CA ASP A 45 13.28 5.50 7.08
C ASP A 45 13.64 6.15 8.42
N ARG A 46 14.92 6.53 8.57
CA ARG A 46 15.46 7.11 9.82
C ARG A 46 15.58 8.62 9.78
N ASP A 47 15.57 9.22 8.62
CA ASP A 47 15.93 10.63 8.42
C ASP A 47 14.83 11.47 7.75
N GLY A 48 13.71 10.85 7.37
CA GLY A 48 12.57 11.55 6.76
C GLY A 48 12.82 12.01 5.32
N ASN A 49 13.87 11.54 4.68
CA ASN A 49 14.23 11.95 3.32
C ASN A 49 13.52 11.12 2.23
N GLY A 50 12.79 10.09 2.60
CA GLY A 50 11.73 9.41 1.88
C GLY A 50 12.04 8.55 0.64
N PRO A 51 13.00 8.83 -0.25
CA PRO A 51 13.15 8.00 -1.45
C PRO A 51 13.72 6.61 -1.18
N ASP A 52 14.51 6.46 -0.13
CA ASP A 52 15.30 5.24 0.11
C ASP A 52 14.44 4.02 0.45
N THR A 53 13.32 4.19 1.16
CA THR A 53 12.42 3.08 1.51
C THR A 53 11.62 2.60 0.31
N LEU A 54 11.16 3.53 -0.53
CA LEU A 54 10.42 3.23 -1.76
C LEU A 54 11.33 2.53 -2.77
N ASP A 55 12.57 3.00 -2.92
CA ASP A 55 13.59 2.35 -3.75
C ASP A 55 14.01 0.99 -3.17
N ALA A 56 14.13 0.87 -1.85
CA ALA A 56 14.45 -0.39 -1.20
C ALA A 56 13.38 -1.46 -1.46
N CYS A 57 12.11 -1.12 -1.37
CA CYS A 57 11.02 -2.03 -1.73
C CYS A 57 11.10 -2.49 -3.18
N PHE A 58 11.29 -1.56 -4.11
CA PHE A 58 11.47 -1.89 -5.52
C PHE A 58 12.63 -2.86 -5.73
N ASN A 59 13.80 -2.59 -5.13
CA ASN A 59 14.99 -3.42 -5.26
C ASN A 59 14.81 -4.80 -4.61
N ILE A 60 14.18 -4.89 -3.43
CA ILE A 60 13.88 -6.16 -2.77
C ILE A 60 13.00 -7.05 -3.67
N TRP A 61 12.03 -6.47 -4.34
CA TRP A 61 11.12 -7.22 -5.22
C TRP A 61 11.71 -7.57 -6.58
N GLN A 62 12.94 -7.15 -6.90
CA GLN A 62 13.64 -7.73 -8.05
C GLN A 62 14.03 -9.19 -7.81
N ASP A 63 14.35 -9.56 -6.57
CA ASP A 63 14.80 -10.90 -6.19
C ASP A 63 13.73 -11.71 -5.45
N ARG A 64 12.85 -11.03 -4.71
CA ARG A 64 11.78 -11.65 -3.91
C ARG A 64 10.49 -11.74 -4.70
N GLU A 65 9.89 -12.93 -4.76
CA GLU A 65 8.59 -13.20 -5.38
C GLU A 65 7.43 -12.56 -4.59
N ALA A 66 7.41 -11.24 -4.55
CA ALA A 66 6.39 -10.43 -3.91
C ALA A 66 6.30 -9.05 -4.59
N SER A 67 5.18 -8.38 -4.41
CA SER A 67 4.97 -6.99 -4.87
C SER A 67 3.77 -6.35 -4.17
N ALA A 68 3.67 -5.03 -4.24
CA ALA A 68 2.47 -4.28 -3.88
C ALA A 68 2.09 -3.31 -5.00
N HIS A 69 0.88 -2.76 -4.96
CA HIS A 69 0.46 -1.76 -5.93
C HIS A 69 1.11 -0.42 -5.64
N TYR A 70 1.16 -0.04 -4.36
CA TYR A 70 1.67 1.24 -3.90
C TYR A 70 2.60 1.11 -2.70
N GLY A 71 3.52 2.05 -2.59
CA GLY A 71 4.25 2.38 -1.39
C GLY A 71 4.01 3.83 -1.00
N VAL A 72 4.01 4.11 0.30
CA VAL A 72 3.90 5.47 0.84
C VAL A 72 5.01 5.71 1.86
N ASP A 73 5.60 6.90 1.78
CA ASP A 73 6.60 7.40 2.71
C ASP A 73 6.51 8.91 2.80
N HIS A 74 6.31 9.46 4.00
CA HIS A 74 6.02 10.87 4.24
C HIS A 74 4.92 11.38 3.29
N ASP A 75 5.18 12.38 2.47
CA ASP A 75 4.23 12.95 1.51
C ASP A 75 4.26 12.28 0.12
N LYS A 76 5.06 11.20 -0.03
CA LYS A 76 5.33 10.53 -1.31
C LYS A 76 4.48 9.28 -1.49
N VAL A 77 3.99 9.10 -2.71
CA VAL A 77 3.29 7.90 -3.15
C VAL A 77 3.98 7.36 -4.39
N ARG A 78 4.34 6.08 -4.36
CA ARG A 78 4.91 5.37 -5.52
C ARG A 78 4.02 4.23 -5.95
N GLN A 79 3.77 4.12 -7.26
CA GLN A 79 3.11 2.96 -7.84
C GLN A 79 4.14 1.98 -8.41
N TYR A 80 4.03 0.71 -8.02
CA TYR A 80 4.89 -0.38 -8.48
C TYR A 80 4.18 -1.36 -9.41
N VAL A 81 2.87 -1.55 -9.23
CA VAL A 81 2.03 -2.42 -10.06
C VAL A 81 0.76 -1.66 -10.40
N TYR A 82 0.34 -1.73 -11.67
CA TYR A 82 -0.91 -1.09 -12.07
C TYR A 82 -2.12 -1.70 -11.36
N ASP A 83 -3.10 -0.90 -11.03
CA ASP A 83 -4.34 -1.35 -10.37
C ASP A 83 -5.09 -2.41 -11.17
N SER A 84 -4.93 -2.42 -12.50
CA SER A 84 -5.52 -3.42 -13.38
C SER A 84 -4.84 -4.79 -13.33
N ASP A 85 -3.65 -4.86 -12.77
CA ASP A 85 -2.85 -6.07 -12.64
C ASP A 85 -2.90 -6.59 -11.19
N ILE A 86 -2.40 -7.79 -10.95
CA ILE A 86 -2.49 -8.44 -9.64
C ILE A 86 -1.11 -8.42 -8.98
N ALA A 87 -0.95 -7.63 -7.93
CA ALA A 87 0.23 -7.67 -7.09
C ALA A 87 0.25 -8.95 -6.22
N TRP A 88 1.44 -9.49 -5.97
CA TRP A 88 1.64 -10.68 -5.13
C TRP A 88 1.94 -10.24 -3.68
N ALA A 89 0.92 -9.74 -3.00
CA ALA A 89 1.07 -9.03 -1.73
C ALA A 89 0.59 -9.81 -0.49
N THR A 90 -0.49 -10.58 -0.63
CA THR A 90 -1.22 -11.09 0.54
C THR A 90 -1.06 -12.59 0.78
N ALA A 91 -0.33 -13.31 -0.08
CA ALA A 91 -0.26 -14.78 -0.08
C ALA A 91 -1.67 -15.45 -0.08
N ASN A 92 -2.67 -14.74 -0.57
CA ASN A 92 -4.07 -15.17 -0.59
C ASN A 92 -4.71 -14.74 -1.92
N ALA A 93 -5.37 -15.68 -2.59
CA ALA A 93 -5.96 -15.44 -3.90
C ALA A 93 -7.05 -14.34 -3.87
N ASN A 94 -7.91 -14.33 -2.85
CA ASN A 94 -8.94 -13.30 -2.72
C ASN A 94 -8.32 -11.91 -2.45
N GLY A 95 -7.33 -11.86 -1.53
CA GLY A 95 -6.61 -10.64 -1.21
C GLY A 95 -5.90 -10.05 -2.44
N ASN A 96 -5.18 -10.89 -3.19
CA ASN A 96 -4.46 -10.44 -4.38
C ASN A 96 -5.41 -10.06 -5.53
N ASN A 97 -6.43 -10.87 -5.82
CA ASN A 97 -7.30 -10.65 -6.97
C ASN A 97 -8.23 -9.43 -6.81
N HIS A 98 -8.58 -9.04 -5.60
CA HIS A 98 -9.57 -7.99 -5.34
C HIS A 98 -9.05 -6.80 -4.53
N GLY A 99 -7.89 -6.92 -3.91
CA GLY A 99 -7.29 -5.86 -3.09
C GLY A 99 -6.36 -4.94 -3.88
N ILE A 100 -6.30 -3.68 -3.48
CA ILE A 100 -5.17 -2.79 -3.76
C ILE A 100 -4.29 -2.80 -2.52
N SER A 101 -3.07 -3.31 -2.63
CA SER A 101 -2.10 -3.40 -1.53
C SER A 101 -1.24 -2.16 -1.44
N ILE A 102 -1.11 -1.60 -0.24
CA ILE A 102 -0.37 -0.36 0.05
C ILE A 102 0.64 -0.64 1.16
N GLU A 103 1.91 -0.49 0.86
CA GLU A 103 3.03 -0.60 1.80
C GLU A 103 3.34 0.75 2.44
N HIS A 104 3.57 0.76 3.75
CA HIS A 104 3.90 1.96 4.52
C HIS A 104 5.31 1.86 5.06
N ALA A 105 6.12 2.90 4.85
CA ALA A 105 7.46 3.00 5.42
C ALA A 105 7.40 3.00 6.95
N ASN A 106 8.34 2.33 7.58
CA ASN A 106 8.48 2.33 9.03
C ASN A 106 9.46 3.40 9.48
N SER A 107 9.15 4.11 10.57
CA SER A 107 10.07 5.03 11.23
C SER A 107 10.93 4.36 12.31
N THR A 108 10.52 3.19 12.79
CA THR A 108 11.32 2.36 13.71
C THR A 108 11.29 0.90 13.31
N GLY A 109 12.31 0.16 13.74
CA GLY A 109 12.34 -1.30 13.64
C GLY A 109 11.55 -2.00 14.73
N ALA A 110 11.79 -3.32 14.84
CA ALA A 110 11.20 -4.17 15.86
C ALA A 110 11.55 -3.67 17.28
N PRO A 111 10.67 -3.90 18.27
CA PRO A 111 9.39 -4.61 18.17
C PRO A 111 8.23 -3.73 17.70
N ASP A 112 8.37 -2.41 17.76
CA ASP A 112 7.25 -1.48 17.64
C ASP A 112 6.78 -1.27 16.20
N TRP A 113 7.71 -1.28 15.23
CA TRP A 113 7.41 -1.02 13.81
C TRP A 113 6.53 0.22 13.60
N ARG A 114 6.93 1.34 14.20
CA ARG A 114 6.19 2.60 14.08
C ARG A 114 6.18 3.07 12.63
N VAL A 115 5.13 3.76 12.28
CA VAL A 115 4.96 4.50 11.03
C VAL A 115 4.84 5.97 11.38
N ASP A 116 5.48 6.82 10.63
CA ASP A 116 5.45 8.26 10.86
C ASP A 116 4.03 8.83 10.66
N PRO A 117 3.59 9.81 11.44
CA PRO A 117 2.27 10.44 11.26
C PRO A 117 2.02 10.95 9.85
N GLU A 118 3.03 11.52 9.18
CA GLU A 118 2.90 12.00 7.82
C GLU A 118 2.72 10.86 6.82
N THR A 119 3.47 9.77 6.95
CA THR A 119 3.27 8.54 6.16
C THR A 119 1.89 7.94 6.37
N MET A 120 1.40 7.94 7.61
CA MET A 120 0.04 7.48 7.93
C MET A 120 -1.02 8.35 7.24
N GLU A 121 -0.87 9.66 7.30
CA GLU A 121 -1.80 10.59 6.66
C GLU A 121 -1.80 10.43 5.14
N THR A 122 -0.64 10.31 4.52
CA THR A 122 -0.48 10.07 3.09
C THR A 122 -1.14 8.76 2.67
N GLY A 123 -0.91 7.68 3.40
CA GLY A 123 -1.55 6.40 3.15
C GLY A 123 -3.07 6.47 3.30
N ALA A 124 -3.58 7.15 4.33
CA ALA A 124 -5.03 7.34 4.52
C ALA A 124 -5.65 8.17 3.39
N LYS A 125 -4.99 9.22 2.92
CA LYS A 125 -5.40 10.00 1.74
C LYS A 125 -5.44 9.12 0.49
N LEU A 126 -4.41 8.29 0.26
CA LEU A 126 -4.38 7.34 -0.85
C LEU A 126 -5.57 6.36 -0.78
N VAL A 127 -5.86 5.78 0.39
CA VAL A 127 -7.05 4.93 0.60
C VAL A 127 -8.32 5.67 0.23
N ALA A 128 -8.51 6.91 0.72
CA ALA A 128 -9.69 7.72 0.42
C ALA A 128 -9.84 7.98 -1.09
N HIS A 129 -8.75 8.29 -1.80
CA HIS A 129 -8.76 8.47 -3.25
C HIS A 129 -9.11 7.19 -4.01
N LEU A 130 -8.53 6.06 -3.63
CA LEU A 130 -8.84 4.75 -4.21
C LEU A 130 -10.32 4.39 -4.01
N HIS A 131 -10.84 4.58 -2.80
CA HIS A 131 -12.24 4.30 -2.47
C HIS A 131 -13.20 5.18 -3.27
N LYS A 132 -12.89 6.46 -3.42
CA LYS A 132 -13.67 7.38 -4.27
C LYS A 132 -13.62 6.96 -5.74
N PHE A 133 -12.44 6.67 -6.26
CA PHE A 133 -12.24 6.31 -7.66
C PHE A 133 -12.94 5.01 -8.04
N TYR A 134 -12.78 3.96 -7.21
CA TYR A 134 -13.39 2.65 -7.44
C TYR A 134 -14.82 2.52 -6.90
N ARG A 135 -15.37 3.57 -6.30
CA ARG A 135 -16.72 3.60 -5.71
C ARG A 135 -16.91 2.52 -4.65
N LEU A 136 -15.91 2.32 -3.80
CA LEU A 136 -15.93 1.32 -2.73
C LEU A 136 -16.74 1.77 -1.50
N GLY A 137 -17.19 3.02 -1.48
CA GLY A 137 -17.83 3.64 -0.32
C GLY A 137 -16.82 4.25 0.65
N ARG A 138 -17.31 4.68 1.81
CA ARG A 138 -16.46 5.18 2.89
C ARG A 138 -15.52 4.05 3.36
N PRO A 139 -14.24 4.33 3.63
CA PRO A 139 -13.34 3.36 4.25
C PRO A 139 -13.91 2.83 5.57
N GLU A 140 -13.95 1.51 5.71
CA GLU A 140 -14.49 0.83 6.89
C GLU A 140 -13.71 -0.45 7.15
N ILE A 141 -13.21 -0.59 8.41
CA ILE A 141 -12.43 -1.73 8.87
C ILE A 141 -13.23 -3.03 8.73
N GLY A 142 -12.62 -4.05 8.11
CA GLY A 142 -13.19 -5.37 7.95
C GLY A 142 -14.33 -5.45 6.90
N VAL A 143 -14.64 -4.35 6.22
CA VAL A 143 -15.60 -4.27 5.12
C VAL A 143 -14.91 -4.03 3.79
N ASN A 144 -14.14 -2.95 3.71
CA ASN A 144 -13.42 -2.56 2.50
C ASN A 144 -12.00 -2.03 2.76
N VAL A 145 -11.54 -2.02 4.01
CA VAL A 145 -10.14 -1.82 4.42
C VAL A 145 -9.73 -2.99 5.29
N PHE A 146 -8.69 -3.70 4.88
CA PHE A 146 -8.16 -4.88 5.55
C PHE A 146 -6.67 -4.73 5.81
N ARG A 147 -6.14 -5.55 6.73
CA ARG A 147 -4.70 -5.71 6.97
C ARG A 147 -4.22 -6.98 6.28
N HIS A 148 -2.94 -7.08 5.99
CA HIS A 148 -2.37 -8.32 5.46
C HIS A 148 -2.68 -9.53 6.36
N MET A 149 -2.59 -9.35 7.70
CA MET A 149 -2.90 -10.41 8.66
C MET A 149 -4.35 -10.92 8.63
N ASP A 150 -5.25 -10.20 7.99
CA ASP A 150 -6.66 -10.63 7.82
C ASP A 150 -6.79 -11.68 6.69
N PHE A 151 -5.77 -11.85 5.85
CA PHE A 151 -5.71 -12.80 4.73
C PHE A 151 -4.74 -13.96 4.95
N PHE A 152 -3.68 -13.74 5.73
CA PHE A 152 -2.59 -14.70 5.92
C PHE A 152 -2.01 -14.60 7.33
N ALA A 153 -1.51 -15.71 7.87
CA ALA A 153 -0.85 -15.73 9.17
C ALA A 153 0.51 -15.01 9.12
N THR A 154 0.50 -13.71 9.36
CA THR A 154 1.66 -12.82 9.33
C THR A 154 1.57 -11.75 10.42
N GLY A 155 2.70 -11.15 10.78
CA GLY A 155 2.73 -9.98 11.66
C GLY A 155 2.44 -8.65 10.96
N CYS A 156 2.37 -8.62 9.60
CA CYS A 156 2.12 -7.41 8.82
C CYS A 156 0.64 -6.94 8.98
N PRO A 157 0.38 -5.64 9.18
CA PRO A 157 1.27 -4.48 9.08
C PRO A 157 1.92 -4.02 10.41
N GLY A 158 2.22 -4.94 11.31
CA GLY A 158 2.87 -4.66 12.57
C GLY A 158 1.93 -4.18 13.67
N PRO A 159 2.40 -4.16 14.94
CA PRO A 159 1.55 -3.85 16.10
C PRO A 159 1.13 -2.37 16.15
N PHE A 160 1.90 -1.48 15.55
CA PHE A 160 1.58 -0.06 15.50
C PHE A 160 0.46 0.21 14.49
N LEU A 161 0.74 0.07 13.20
CA LEU A 161 -0.23 0.39 12.13
C LEU A 161 -1.42 -0.58 12.12
N GLY A 162 -1.17 -1.88 12.30
CA GLY A 162 -2.22 -2.91 12.29
C GLY A 162 -2.94 -3.11 13.63
N GLY A 163 -2.48 -2.44 14.69
CA GLY A 163 -3.03 -2.54 16.04
C GLY A 163 -3.50 -1.20 16.57
N SER A 164 -2.63 -0.53 17.37
CA SER A 164 -3.02 0.67 18.13
C SER A 164 -3.47 1.85 17.25
N GLN A 165 -2.97 1.98 16.02
CA GLN A 165 -3.29 3.10 15.12
C GLN A 165 -4.26 2.75 13.99
N TYR A 166 -4.68 1.49 13.88
CA TYR A 166 -5.52 1.07 12.75
C TYR A 166 -6.85 1.84 12.65
N HIS A 167 -7.50 2.06 13.78
CA HIS A 167 -8.73 2.86 13.81
C HIS A 167 -8.50 4.33 13.42
N ASN A 168 -7.41 4.93 13.88
CA ASN A 168 -7.06 6.31 13.54
C ASN A 168 -6.72 6.45 12.05
N TYR A 169 -6.09 5.43 11.47
CA TYR A 169 -5.75 5.39 10.07
C TYR A 169 -6.97 5.36 9.15
N VAL A 170 -8.02 4.64 9.52
CA VAL A 170 -9.22 4.42 8.67
C VAL A 170 -10.28 5.52 8.87
N ASN A 171 -10.32 6.20 10.01
CA ASN A 171 -11.32 7.23 10.35
C ASN A 171 -10.84 8.66 10.11
#